data_bac045662f7d0d623d28e3829a94f3f0
#
_entry.id   bac045662f7d0d623d28e3829a94f3f0
#
_cell.length_a   1.000
_cell.length_b   1.000
_cell.length_c   1.000
_cell.angle_alpha   90.00
_cell.angle_beta   90.00
_cell.angle_gamma   90.00
#
_symmetry.space_group_name_H-M   'P 1'
#
loop_
_entity.id
_entity.type
_entity.pdbx_description
1 polymer ?
#
loop_
_entity_poly.entity_id
_entity_poly.type
_entity_poly.pdbx_seq_one_letter_code
_entity_poly.pdbx_strand_id
1 'polypeptide(L)'
;GAYRPRWFMKPVHVDPAELRRRNLIQAGEFPYRTPSGGLYDSGDYEACLDDALELARYDERRAEQAEARSEGRLVGIGVACVVEPSVSNMGYITLVQTAEERAEALPKSGNAEGATVIVSPLGGITVRIGTTPQGQGHRTVCAQVVADALGVEPADVDVLTEMDTSTSAWSVASGNYSSRFSGVGAPAVHLAALKVAAKLRTIAAAELGCDPSEEE
;
A
#
# COMPACT_ATOMS: atom_id res chain seq x y z
N GLY A 1 14.40 9.02 38.05
CA GLY A 1 13.94 10.15 37.25
C GLY A 1 14.24 9.90 35.77
N ALA A 2 13.24 9.89 34.89
CA ALA A 2 13.44 9.71 33.46
C ALA A 2 14.26 10.87 32.90
N TYR A 3 15.38 10.56 32.25
CA TYR A 3 16.21 11.54 31.55
C TYR A 3 15.38 12.13 30.39
N ARG A 4 15.07 13.44 30.49
CA ARG A 4 14.47 14.22 29.40
C ARG A 4 15.54 15.05 28.71
N PRO A 5 15.89 14.80 27.44
CA PRO A 5 16.85 15.63 26.74
C PRO A 5 16.40 17.11 26.70
N ARG A 6 17.28 18.04 27.03
CA ARG A 6 16.97 19.48 27.12
C ARG A 6 16.46 20.10 25.81
N TRP A 7 16.74 19.51 24.68
CA TRP A 7 16.27 20.00 23.37
C TRP A 7 14.77 19.73 23.11
N PHE A 8 14.14 18.82 23.88
CA PHE A 8 12.68 18.61 23.86
C PHE A 8 11.90 19.66 24.66
N MET A 9 12.56 20.63 25.31
CA MET A 9 11.95 21.44 26.36
C MET A 9 11.72 22.92 26.01
N LYS A 10 11.98 23.34 24.76
CA LYS A 10 11.52 24.68 24.35
C LYS A 10 10.11 24.55 23.80
N PRO A 11 9.10 25.14 24.44
CA PRO A 11 7.76 25.15 23.89
C PRO A 11 7.80 25.89 22.55
N VAL A 12 7.45 25.21 21.49
CA VAL A 12 7.22 25.84 20.20
C VAL A 12 5.80 26.42 20.28
N HIS A 13 5.70 27.75 20.41
CA HIS A 13 4.43 28.47 20.50
C HIS A 13 3.79 28.63 19.11
N VAL A 14 3.77 27.56 18.31
CA VAL A 14 3.13 27.51 17.00
C VAL A 14 2.11 26.38 17.04
N ASP A 15 0.95 26.62 16.44
CA ASP A 15 -0.04 25.57 16.31
C ASP A 15 0.53 24.35 15.58
N PRO A 16 0.22 23.11 16.03
CA PRO A 16 0.76 21.90 15.43
C PRO A 16 0.44 21.72 13.94
N ALA A 17 -0.72 22.15 13.47
CA ALA A 17 -1.09 22.10 12.06
C ALA A 17 -0.29 23.15 11.26
N GLU A 18 -0.20 24.36 11.77
CA GLU A 18 0.57 25.45 11.16
C GLU A 18 2.07 25.12 11.08
N LEU A 19 2.63 24.47 12.11
CA LEU A 19 4.02 24.01 12.08
C LEU A 19 4.25 23.00 10.94
N ARG A 20 3.30 22.12 10.69
CA ARG A 20 3.37 21.16 9.59
C ARG A 20 3.28 21.88 8.25
N ARG A 21 2.29 22.75 8.09
CA ARG A 21 2.10 23.56 6.86
C ARG A 21 3.39 24.25 6.41
N ARG A 22 4.10 24.89 7.33
CA ARG A 22 5.38 25.57 7.05
C ARG A 22 6.50 24.63 6.59
N ASN A 23 6.36 23.32 6.82
CA ASN A 23 7.39 22.35 6.50
C ASN A 23 6.96 21.39 5.37
N LEU A 24 5.74 21.55 4.83
CA LEU A 24 5.30 20.76 3.67
C LEU A 24 5.96 21.26 2.39
N ILE A 25 6.26 20.33 1.51
CA ILE A 25 6.68 20.61 0.13
C ILE A 25 5.47 21.16 -0.61
N GLN A 26 5.64 22.32 -1.23
CA GLN A 26 4.56 22.97 -1.97
C GLN A 26 4.26 22.24 -3.28
N ALA A 27 3.01 22.27 -3.75
CA ALA A 27 2.60 21.60 -4.98
C ALA A 27 3.42 21.98 -6.22
N GLY A 28 3.93 23.23 -6.28
CA GLY A 28 4.77 23.73 -7.37
C GLY A 28 6.25 23.32 -7.29
N GLU A 29 6.69 22.63 -6.22
CA GLU A 29 8.08 22.21 -6.02
C GLU A 29 8.37 20.78 -6.51
N PHE A 30 7.35 20.05 -6.93
CA PHE A 30 7.53 18.69 -7.43
C PHE A 30 8.04 18.68 -8.88
N PRO A 31 8.88 17.68 -9.26
CA PRO A 31 9.43 16.62 -8.42
C PRO A 31 10.50 17.15 -7.45
N TYR A 32 10.39 16.80 -6.18
CA TYR A 32 11.23 17.33 -5.09
C TYR A 32 12.26 16.30 -4.63
N ARG A 33 13.54 16.71 -4.60
CA ARG A 33 14.60 15.85 -4.06
C ARG A 33 14.87 16.21 -2.60
N THR A 34 14.63 15.25 -1.72
CA THR A 34 14.86 15.44 -0.28
C THR A 34 16.36 15.55 0.04
N PRO A 35 16.74 16.17 1.16
CA PRO A 35 18.13 16.23 1.61
C PRO A 35 18.78 14.84 1.81
N SER A 36 17.99 13.82 2.07
CA SER A 36 18.43 12.42 2.17
C SER A 36 18.58 11.70 0.82
N GLY A 37 18.29 12.40 -0.30
CA GLY A 37 18.45 11.88 -1.65
C GLY A 37 17.20 11.20 -2.23
N GLY A 38 16.12 11.07 -1.47
CA GLY A 38 14.85 10.55 -1.98
C GLY A 38 14.23 11.51 -3.02
N LEU A 39 13.53 10.96 -4.00
CA LEU A 39 12.76 11.72 -4.97
C LEU A 39 11.28 11.54 -4.70
N TYR A 40 10.58 12.67 -4.44
CA TYR A 40 9.14 12.72 -4.37
C TYR A 40 8.62 13.23 -5.72
N ASP A 41 7.80 12.45 -6.37
CA ASP A 41 7.41 12.66 -7.78
C ASP A 41 6.32 13.72 -7.92
N SER A 42 5.31 13.68 -7.04
CA SER A 42 4.13 14.52 -7.12
C SER A 42 3.42 14.61 -5.77
N GLY A 43 2.51 15.55 -5.64
CA GLY A 43 1.62 15.68 -4.49
C GLY A 43 1.09 17.09 -4.32
N ASP A 44 0.04 17.20 -3.52
CA ASP A 44 -0.46 18.44 -2.92
C ASP A 44 -0.66 18.18 -1.43
N TYR A 45 0.42 18.32 -0.68
CA TYR A 45 0.42 17.96 0.73
C TYR A 45 -0.31 18.99 1.60
N GLU A 46 -0.35 20.25 1.15
CA GLU A 46 -1.06 21.30 1.85
C GLU A 46 -2.57 21.09 1.73
N ALA A 47 -3.08 20.84 0.52
CA ALA A 47 -4.49 20.52 0.32
C ALA A 47 -4.92 19.29 1.12
N CYS A 48 -4.11 18.22 1.13
CA CYS A 48 -4.40 17.03 1.95
C CYS A 48 -4.47 17.33 3.45
N LEU A 49 -3.57 18.20 3.96
CA LEU A 49 -3.63 18.65 5.35
C LEU A 49 -4.89 19.47 5.62
N ASP A 50 -5.25 20.39 4.74
CA ASP A 50 -6.42 21.25 4.88
C ASP A 50 -7.72 20.45 4.90
N ASP A 51 -7.88 19.52 3.96
CA ASP A 51 -9.04 18.61 3.94
C ASP A 51 -9.15 17.81 5.24
N ALA A 52 -8.04 17.29 5.74
CA ALA A 52 -8.03 16.54 7.00
C ALA A 52 -8.41 17.43 8.21
N LEU A 53 -7.95 18.67 8.26
CA LEU A 53 -8.27 19.61 9.33
C LEU A 53 -9.74 20.04 9.27
N GLU A 54 -10.29 20.26 8.07
CA GLU A 54 -11.70 20.59 7.86
C GLU A 54 -12.58 19.43 8.30
N LEU A 55 -12.34 18.22 7.81
CA LEU A 55 -13.08 17.00 8.17
C LEU A 55 -13.04 16.74 9.69
N ALA A 56 -11.90 17.00 10.32
CA ALA A 56 -11.74 16.86 11.77
C ALA A 56 -12.40 18.00 12.56
N ARG A 57 -12.86 19.07 11.91
CA ARG A 57 -13.33 20.30 12.56
C ARG A 57 -12.26 20.83 13.53
N TYR A 58 -11.02 20.92 13.05
CA TYR A 58 -9.85 21.15 13.89
C TYR A 58 -9.96 22.38 14.79
N ASP A 59 -10.39 23.52 14.27
CA ASP A 59 -10.48 24.76 15.02
C ASP A 59 -11.51 24.66 16.18
N GLU A 60 -12.63 24.02 15.94
CA GLU A 60 -13.62 23.75 16.99
C GLU A 60 -13.06 22.83 18.07
N ARG A 61 -12.35 21.76 17.66
CA ARG A 61 -11.68 20.87 18.62
C ARG A 61 -10.61 21.57 19.43
N ARG A 62 -9.90 22.54 18.85
CA ARG A 62 -8.94 23.38 19.56
C ARG A 62 -9.61 24.29 20.59
N ALA A 63 -10.78 24.85 20.26
CA ALA A 63 -11.59 25.61 21.20
C ALA A 63 -12.11 24.74 22.36
N GLU A 64 -12.70 23.58 22.06
CA GLU A 64 -13.14 22.58 23.06
C GLU A 64 -11.98 22.16 23.97
N GLN A 65 -10.77 21.98 23.43
CA GLN A 65 -9.57 21.63 24.22
C GLN A 65 -9.21 22.74 25.20
N ALA A 66 -9.31 24.01 24.78
CA ALA A 66 -9.01 25.15 25.64
C ALA A 66 -10.06 25.28 26.77
N GLU A 67 -11.34 25.10 26.47
CA GLU A 67 -12.43 25.09 27.43
C GLU A 67 -12.25 23.96 28.45
N ALA A 68 -12.05 22.72 27.98
CA ALA A 68 -11.81 21.57 28.84
C ALA A 68 -10.66 21.80 29.82
N ARG A 69 -9.58 22.45 29.35
CA ARG A 69 -8.44 22.79 30.20
C ARG A 69 -8.82 23.78 31.31
N SER A 70 -9.69 24.75 31.03
CA SER A 70 -10.15 25.71 32.03
C SER A 70 -10.99 25.04 33.13
N GLU A 71 -11.61 23.91 32.82
CA GLU A 71 -12.39 23.07 33.73
C GLU A 71 -11.55 21.97 34.42
N GLY A 72 -10.24 21.94 34.22
CA GLY A 72 -9.35 20.94 34.77
C GLY A 72 -9.33 19.61 34.03
N ARG A 73 -10.00 19.50 32.87
CA ARG A 73 -9.97 18.32 32.01
C ARG A 73 -8.85 18.42 30.97
N LEU A 74 -8.23 17.31 30.65
CA LEU A 74 -7.17 17.23 29.63
C LEU A 74 -7.69 16.51 28.39
N VAL A 75 -7.69 17.24 27.26
CA VAL A 75 -8.05 16.71 25.95
C VAL A 75 -6.81 16.77 25.05
N GLY A 76 -6.46 15.66 24.40
CA GLY A 76 -5.35 15.58 23.46
C GLY A 76 -5.82 15.63 22.01
N ILE A 77 -5.12 16.40 21.17
CA ILE A 77 -5.31 16.40 19.72
C ILE A 77 -3.96 16.10 19.09
N GLY A 78 -3.92 15.09 18.20
CA GLY A 78 -2.71 14.72 17.47
C GLY A 78 -2.90 14.91 15.96
N VAL A 79 -1.89 15.47 15.30
CA VAL A 79 -1.81 15.56 13.84
C VAL A 79 -0.54 14.85 13.39
N ALA A 80 -0.63 13.93 12.44
CA ALA A 80 0.50 13.26 11.82
C ALA A 80 0.45 13.44 10.30
N CYS A 81 1.60 13.70 9.69
CA CYS A 81 1.76 13.73 8.25
C CYS A 81 2.71 12.60 7.86
N VAL A 82 2.30 11.79 6.89
CA VAL A 82 3.06 10.65 6.39
C VAL A 82 3.12 10.73 4.88
N VAL A 83 4.30 10.54 4.32
CA VAL A 83 4.49 10.32 2.88
C VAL A 83 4.82 8.85 2.69
N GLU A 84 3.91 8.12 2.04
CA GLU A 84 4.07 6.70 1.81
C GLU A 84 4.72 6.45 0.45
N PRO A 85 5.88 5.77 0.38
CA PRO A 85 6.45 5.36 -0.90
C PRO A 85 5.61 4.23 -1.47
N SER A 86 4.82 4.49 -2.50
CA SER A 86 4.09 3.45 -3.21
C SER A 86 5.08 2.54 -3.93
N VAL A 87 5.23 1.31 -3.45
CA VAL A 87 6.13 0.29 -4.00
C VAL A 87 7.62 0.64 -3.86
N SER A 88 8.18 0.45 -2.68
CA SER A 88 9.62 0.59 -2.45
C SER A 88 10.43 -0.45 -3.22
N ASN A 89 11.50 -0.02 -3.88
CA ASN A 89 12.49 -0.91 -4.45
C ASN A 89 13.46 -1.51 -3.42
N MET A 90 13.20 -1.30 -2.12
CA MET A 90 14.03 -1.76 -1.01
C MET A 90 15.49 -1.25 -1.04
N GLY A 91 15.75 -0.15 -1.75
CA GLY A 91 17.08 0.45 -1.83
C GLY A 91 17.68 0.81 -0.47
N TYR A 92 16.86 1.04 0.54
CA TYR A 92 17.30 1.27 1.91
C TYR A 92 18.04 0.07 2.53
N ILE A 93 17.81 -1.17 2.07
CA ILE A 93 18.52 -2.36 2.54
C ILE A 93 19.98 -2.32 2.12
N THR A 94 20.28 -1.61 1.05
CA THR A 94 21.62 -1.50 0.49
C THR A 94 22.40 -0.26 0.97
N LEU A 95 21.87 0.51 1.92
CA LEU A 95 22.52 1.73 2.42
C LEU A 95 23.87 1.46 3.09
N VAL A 96 24.09 0.26 3.61
CA VAL A 96 25.36 -0.16 4.22
C VAL A 96 26.38 -0.65 3.20
N GLN A 97 25.99 -0.83 1.94
CA GLN A 97 26.88 -1.28 0.86
C GLN A 97 27.60 -0.10 0.22
N THR A 98 28.78 -0.35 -0.30
CA THR A 98 29.52 0.62 -1.13
C THR A 98 28.81 0.84 -2.48
N ALA A 99 29.24 1.83 -3.24
CA ALA A 99 28.69 2.09 -4.57
C ALA A 99 28.98 0.93 -5.54
N GLU A 100 30.17 0.32 -5.42
CA GLU A 100 30.59 -0.84 -6.21
C GLU A 100 29.74 -2.07 -5.89
N GLU A 101 29.58 -2.40 -4.59
CA GLU A 101 28.74 -3.51 -4.16
C GLU A 101 27.28 -3.34 -4.59
N ARG A 102 26.75 -2.11 -4.59
CA ARG A 102 25.38 -1.83 -5.08
C ARG A 102 25.25 -2.01 -6.58
N ALA A 103 26.30 -1.67 -7.35
CA ALA A 103 26.28 -1.82 -8.80
C ALA A 103 26.31 -3.30 -9.21
N GLU A 104 26.97 -4.15 -8.43
CA GLU A 104 27.05 -5.61 -8.66
C GLU A 104 25.88 -6.37 -8.06
N ALA A 105 25.20 -5.82 -7.06
CA ALA A 105 24.06 -6.47 -6.44
C ALA A 105 22.88 -6.51 -7.40
N LEU A 106 22.32 -7.71 -7.61
CA LEU A 106 21.02 -7.83 -8.25
C LEU A 106 19.99 -7.07 -7.40
N PRO A 107 19.29 -6.08 -7.97
CA PRO A 107 18.36 -5.27 -7.19
C PRO A 107 17.24 -6.15 -6.65
N LYS A 108 17.18 -6.30 -5.32
CA LYS A 108 16.02 -6.83 -4.64
C LYS A 108 14.94 -5.77 -4.71
N SER A 109 13.96 -5.97 -5.54
CA SER A 109 12.91 -4.98 -5.76
C SER A 109 11.61 -5.38 -5.10
N GLY A 110 11.03 -4.46 -4.31
CA GLY A 110 9.65 -4.55 -3.86
C GLY A 110 8.63 -4.46 -5.00
N ASN A 111 9.08 -4.13 -6.20
CA ASN A 111 8.28 -4.08 -7.42
C ASN A 111 8.01 -5.47 -8.04
N ALA A 112 8.58 -6.53 -7.48
CA ALA A 112 8.33 -7.90 -7.94
C ALA A 112 7.32 -8.59 -7.04
N GLU A 113 6.29 -9.17 -7.63
CA GLU A 113 5.33 -10.03 -6.94
C GLU A 113 4.85 -11.13 -7.89
N GLY A 114 4.51 -12.27 -7.32
CA GLY A 114 3.92 -13.39 -8.03
C GLY A 114 2.57 -13.77 -7.44
N ALA A 115 1.64 -14.15 -8.31
CA ALA A 115 0.37 -14.71 -7.90
C ALA A 115 0.06 -15.96 -8.74
N THR A 116 -0.65 -16.90 -8.15
CA THR A 116 -1.14 -18.09 -8.84
C THR A 116 -2.64 -18.19 -8.63
N VAL A 117 -3.39 -18.32 -9.72
CA VAL A 117 -4.82 -18.63 -9.70
C VAL A 117 -5.01 -20.05 -10.22
N ILE A 118 -5.70 -20.86 -9.46
CA ILE A 118 -5.94 -22.28 -9.76
C ILE A 118 -7.44 -22.50 -9.80
N VAL A 119 -7.91 -23.12 -10.88
CA VAL A 119 -9.27 -23.68 -10.97
C VAL A 119 -9.14 -25.20 -10.95
N SER A 120 -9.75 -25.82 -9.95
CA SER A 120 -9.72 -27.28 -9.80
C SER A 120 -10.72 -27.94 -10.76
N PRO A 121 -10.56 -29.23 -11.06
CA PRO A 121 -11.53 -29.95 -11.90
C PRO A 121 -12.97 -30.01 -11.35
N LEU A 122 -13.12 -29.71 -10.05
CA LEU A 122 -14.43 -29.64 -9.37
C LEU A 122 -14.98 -28.23 -9.27
N GLY A 123 -14.34 -27.22 -9.95
CA GLY A 123 -14.78 -25.85 -9.97
C GLY A 123 -14.28 -24.97 -8.81
N GLY A 124 -13.54 -25.52 -7.83
CA GLY A 124 -12.97 -24.72 -6.75
C GLY A 124 -11.90 -23.77 -7.26
N ILE A 125 -11.96 -22.50 -6.84
CA ILE A 125 -11.04 -21.44 -7.25
C ILE A 125 -10.15 -21.08 -6.07
N THR A 126 -8.83 -21.11 -6.27
CA THR A 126 -7.85 -20.76 -5.24
C THR A 126 -6.85 -19.74 -5.76
N VAL A 127 -6.60 -18.70 -4.98
CA VAL A 127 -5.56 -17.68 -5.22
C VAL A 127 -4.43 -17.86 -4.21
N ARG A 128 -3.20 -17.85 -4.69
CA ARG A 128 -1.99 -17.82 -3.85
C ARG A 128 -1.18 -16.57 -4.16
N ILE A 129 -0.76 -15.87 -3.12
CA ILE A 129 0.06 -14.66 -3.20
C ILE A 129 1.00 -14.58 -2.02
N GLY A 130 2.24 -14.09 -2.23
CA GLY A 130 3.26 -13.97 -1.21
C GLY A 130 3.11 -12.75 -0.28
N THR A 131 2.06 -11.96 -0.42
CA THR A 131 1.84 -10.75 0.38
C THR A 131 0.94 -11.04 1.57
N THR A 132 1.51 -11.12 2.76
CA THR A 132 0.78 -11.40 4.00
C THR A 132 0.01 -10.18 4.48
N PRO A 133 -1.29 -10.27 4.78
CA PRO A 133 -2.09 -9.15 5.28
C PRO A 133 -1.73 -8.79 6.73
N GLN A 134 -1.89 -7.50 7.04
CA GLN A 134 -1.75 -6.95 8.39
C GLN A 134 -3.01 -6.17 8.82
N GLY A 135 -4.18 -6.59 8.33
CA GLY A 135 -5.47 -5.97 8.60
C GLY A 135 -6.06 -5.16 7.45
N GLN A 136 -5.34 -4.95 6.33
CA GLN A 136 -5.79 -4.14 5.19
C GLN A 136 -6.63 -4.90 4.15
N GLY A 137 -7.06 -6.12 4.44
CA GLY A 137 -8.07 -6.82 3.64
C GLY A 137 -7.58 -7.48 2.36
N HIS A 138 -6.31 -7.89 2.27
CA HIS A 138 -5.75 -8.53 1.05
C HIS A 138 -6.57 -9.72 0.56
N ARG A 139 -7.09 -10.56 1.46
CA ARG A 139 -7.92 -11.72 1.09
C ARG A 139 -9.18 -11.28 0.36
N THR A 140 -9.87 -10.29 0.89
CA THR A 140 -11.09 -9.74 0.28
C THR A 140 -10.80 -9.14 -1.09
N VAL A 141 -9.75 -8.31 -1.20
CA VAL A 141 -9.40 -7.68 -2.49
C VAL A 141 -8.98 -8.72 -3.53
N CYS A 142 -8.17 -9.71 -3.15
CA CYS A 142 -7.79 -10.78 -4.08
C CYS A 142 -9.01 -11.58 -4.58
N ALA A 143 -9.95 -11.90 -3.67
CA ALA A 143 -11.18 -12.58 -4.04
C ALA A 143 -12.01 -11.75 -5.02
N GLN A 144 -12.20 -10.46 -4.75
CA GLN A 144 -12.92 -9.54 -5.65
C GLN A 144 -12.27 -9.45 -7.03
N VAL A 145 -10.95 -9.24 -7.08
CA VAL A 145 -10.20 -9.13 -8.36
C VAL A 145 -10.31 -10.39 -9.21
N VAL A 146 -10.29 -11.57 -8.59
CA VAL A 146 -10.45 -12.84 -9.33
C VAL A 146 -11.90 -13.07 -9.73
N ALA A 147 -12.83 -12.74 -8.83
CA ALA A 147 -14.27 -12.84 -9.12
C ALA A 147 -14.67 -11.98 -10.31
N ASP A 148 -14.23 -10.74 -10.36
CA ASP A 148 -14.46 -9.82 -11.49
C ASP A 148 -13.89 -10.37 -12.81
N ALA A 149 -12.70 -10.99 -12.76
CA ALA A 149 -12.03 -11.50 -13.96
C ALA A 149 -12.64 -12.81 -14.48
N LEU A 150 -13.24 -13.63 -13.59
CA LEU A 150 -13.79 -14.95 -13.94
C LEU A 150 -15.33 -14.98 -14.01
N GLY A 151 -16.01 -13.89 -13.63
CA GLY A 151 -17.46 -13.81 -13.63
C GLY A 151 -18.11 -14.69 -12.53
N VAL A 152 -17.50 -14.74 -11.32
CA VAL A 152 -17.98 -15.52 -10.19
C VAL A 152 -18.18 -14.62 -8.97
N GLU A 153 -18.78 -15.18 -7.89
CA GLU A 153 -18.90 -14.41 -6.65
C GLU A 153 -17.57 -14.44 -5.85
N PRO A 154 -17.20 -13.36 -5.15
CA PRO A 154 -16.00 -13.34 -4.32
C PRO A 154 -15.97 -14.43 -3.23
N ALA A 155 -17.15 -14.88 -2.79
CA ALA A 155 -17.28 -15.94 -1.80
C ALA A 155 -16.86 -17.35 -2.33
N ASP A 156 -16.78 -17.51 -3.65
CA ASP A 156 -16.37 -18.75 -4.30
C ASP A 156 -14.84 -18.84 -4.47
N VAL A 157 -14.10 -17.82 -4.02
CA VAL A 157 -12.66 -17.72 -4.20
C VAL A 157 -11.93 -17.87 -2.86
N ASP A 158 -11.20 -18.96 -2.71
CA ASP A 158 -10.29 -19.19 -1.59
C ASP A 158 -8.97 -18.42 -1.80
N VAL A 159 -8.55 -17.62 -0.79
CA VAL A 159 -7.33 -16.83 -0.89
C VAL A 159 -6.32 -17.25 0.18
N LEU A 160 -5.17 -17.73 -0.27
CA LEU A 160 -4.04 -18.10 0.57
C LEU A 160 -2.96 -17.02 0.48
N THR A 161 -2.71 -16.36 1.60
CA THR A 161 -1.75 -15.24 1.72
C THR A 161 -0.51 -15.61 2.52
N GLU A 162 -0.38 -16.85 2.89
CA GLU A 162 0.76 -17.42 3.59
C GLU A 162 1.94 -17.59 2.63
N MET A 163 3.12 -17.17 3.07
CA MET A 163 4.33 -17.39 2.30
C MET A 163 4.65 -18.88 2.27
N ASP A 164 4.66 -19.45 1.07
CA ASP A 164 4.96 -20.86 0.83
C ASP A 164 6.01 -20.96 -0.29
N THR A 165 7.23 -21.32 0.09
CA THR A 165 8.36 -21.45 -0.84
C THR A 165 8.27 -22.69 -1.75
N SER A 166 7.36 -23.62 -1.46
CA SER A 166 7.06 -24.76 -2.33
C SER A 166 6.21 -24.41 -3.55
N THR A 167 5.65 -23.19 -3.57
CA THR A 167 4.85 -22.64 -4.67
C THR A 167 5.58 -21.54 -5.39
N SER A 168 5.15 -21.19 -6.60
CA SER A 168 5.70 -20.08 -7.38
C SER A 168 5.14 -18.70 -6.97
N ALA A 169 4.25 -18.65 -5.99
CA ALA A 169 3.59 -17.43 -5.56
C ALA A 169 4.35 -16.70 -4.44
N TRP A 170 5.66 -16.73 -4.45
CA TRP A 170 6.49 -15.94 -3.54
C TRP A 170 7.67 -15.30 -4.30
N SER A 171 8.23 -14.25 -3.75
CA SER A 171 9.44 -13.60 -4.26
C SER A 171 10.37 -13.22 -3.11
N VAL A 172 11.58 -12.79 -3.42
CA VAL A 172 12.52 -12.26 -2.40
C VAL A 172 11.97 -11.02 -1.69
N ALA A 173 10.94 -10.41 -2.23
CA ALA A 173 10.25 -9.25 -1.69
C ALA A 173 8.89 -9.59 -1.07
N SER A 174 8.55 -10.88 -0.92
CA SER A 174 7.28 -11.30 -0.28
C SER A 174 7.13 -10.68 1.10
N GLY A 175 5.90 -10.36 1.46
CA GLY A 175 5.56 -9.64 2.67
C GLY A 175 4.76 -8.37 2.36
N ASN A 176 4.50 -7.58 3.39
CA ASN A 176 3.71 -6.36 3.28
C ASN A 176 4.46 -5.16 3.86
N TYR A 177 4.79 -4.19 3.01
CA TYR A 177 5.47 -2.94 3.33
C TYR A 177 5.30 -1.95 2.17
N SER A 178 5.50 -0.66 2.43
CA SER A 178 5.54 0.40 1.42
C SER A 178 4.36 0.34 0.43
N SER A 179 3.17 0.05 0.92
CA SER A 179 1.92 -0.05 0.13
C SER A 179 2.03 -0.89 -1.16
N ARG A 180 2.97 -1.86 -1.19
CA ARG A 180 3.27 -2.65 -2.39
C ARG A 180 2.12 -3.53 -2.88
N PHE A 181 1.16 -3.87 -2.01
CA PHE A 181 0.04 -4.70 -2.41
C PHE A 181 -0.79 -4.04 -3.52
N SER A 182 -1.11 -2.76 -3.40
CA SER A 182 -1.89 -2.04 -4.42
C SER A 182 -1.13 -1.89 -5.74
N GLY A 183 0.19 -1.65 -5.66
CA GLY A 183 1.01 -1.40 -6.85
C GLY A 183 1.49 -2.65 -7.59
N VAL A 184 1.67 -3.78 -6.89
CA VAL A 184 2.19 -5.01 -7.51
C VAL A 184 1.43 -6.27 -7.11
N GLY A 185 0.92 -6.39 -5.89
CA GLY A 185 0.21 -7.57 -5.42
C GLY A 185 -1.12 -7.78 -6.14
N ALA A 186 -2.02 -6.81 -6.06
CA ALA A 186 -3.33 -6.87 -6.73
C ALA A 186 -3.19 -6.96 -8.27
N PRO A 187 -2.29 -6.20 -8.93
CA PRO A 187 -2.02 -6.41 -10.36
C PRO A 187 -1.51 -7.81 -10.72
N ALA A 188 -0.64 -8.42 -9.90
CA ALA A 188 -0.19 -9.78 -10.13
C ALA A 188 -1.35 -10.80 -10.09
N VAL A 189 -2.27 -10.63 -9.13
CA VAL A 189 -3.49 -11.45 -9.03
C VAL A 189 -4.37 -11.24 -10.26
N HIS A 190 -4.60 -10.00 -10.66
CA HIS A 190 -5.41 -9.68 -11.85
C HIS A 190 -4.84 -10.31 -13.11
N LEU A 191 -3.55 -10.14 -13.37
CA LEU A 191 -2.88 -10.74 -14.52
C LEU A 191 -2.93 -12.27 -14.52
N ALA A 192 -2.83 -12.91 -13.34
CA ALA A 192 -2.97 -14.35 -13.21
C ALA A 192 -4.42 -14.80 -13.50
N ALA A 193 -5.41 -14.08 -13.00
CA ALA A 193 -6.82 -14.33 -13.26
C ALA A 193 -7.18 -14.20 -14.75
N LEU A 194 -6.71 -13.16 -15.43
CA LEU A 194 -6.90 -12.99 -16.87
C LEU A 194 -6.31 -14.15 -17.70
N LYS A 195 -5.13 -14.68 -17.29
CA LYS A 195 -4.55 -15.85 -17.95
C LYS A 195 -5.40 -17.10 -17.78
N VAL A 196 -6.02 -17.28 -16.62
CA VAL A 196 -6.95 -18.38 -16.37
C VAL A 196 -8.23 -18.19 -17.16
N ALA A 197 -8.82 -16.98 -17.17
CA ALA A 197 -9.99 -16.65 -17.97
C ALA A 197 -9.78 -16.98 -19.46
N ALA A 198 -8.64 -16.57 -20.02
CA ALA A 198 -8.29 -16.89 -21.40
C ALA A 198 -8.21 -18.41 -21.67
N LYS A 199 -7.60 -19.17 -20.74
CA LYS A 199 -7.56 -20.63 -20.84
C LYS A 199 -8.96 -21.27 -20.80
N LEU A 200 -9.80 -20.80 -19.88
CA LEU A 200 -11.17 -21.32 -19.73
C LEU A 200 -12.00 -21.02 -20.97
N ARG A 201 -11.89 -19.83 -21.54
CA ARG A 201 -12.56 -19.48 -22.82
C ARG A 201 -12.11 -20.41 -23.95
N THR A 202 -10.83 -20.71 -24.08
CA THR A 202 -10.31 -21.61 -25.10
C THR A 202 -10.87 -23.02 -24.93
N ILE A 203 -10.95 -23.51 -23.70
CA ILE A 203 -11.51 -24.84 -23.40
C ILE A 203 -13.01 -24.84 -23.71
N ALA A 204 -13.75 -23.86 -23.23
CA ALA A 204 -15.18 -23.76 -23.46
C ALA A 204 -15.52 -23.67 -24.95
N ALA A 205 -14.80 -22.84 -25.71
CA ALA A 205 -14.99 -22.73 -27.14
C ALA A 205 -14.77 -24.04 -27.89
N ALA A 206 -13.76 -24.82 -27.49
CA ALA A 206 -13.51 -26.16 -28.06
C ALA A 206 -14.65 -27.12 -27.77
N GLU A 207 -15.20 -27.12 -26.56
CA GLU A 207 -16.31 -28.00 -26.15
C GLU A 207 -17.65 -27.58 -26.80
N LEU A 208 -17.86 -26.25 -26.96
CA LEU A 208 -19.07 -25.67 -27.55
C LEU A 208 -19.02 -25.59 -29.09
N GLY A 209 -17.86 -25.76 -29.70
CA GLY A 209 -17.66 -25.72 -31.15
C GLY A 209 -17.79 -24.29 -31.71
N CYS A 210 -17.46 -23.26 -30.93
CA CYS A 210 -17.49 -21.82 -31.31
C CYS A 210 -16.09 -21.21 -31.34
N ASP A 211 -15.98 -19.97 -31.84
CA ASP A 211 -14.72 -19.21 -31.80
C ASP A 211 -14.49 -18.65 -30.38
N PRO A 212 -13.29 -18.77 -29.79
CA PRO A 212 -12.99 -18.21 -28.46
C PRO A 212 -13.12 -16.68 -28.35
N SER A 213 -13.21 -15.98 -29.48
CA SER A 213 -13.42 -14.53 -29.55
C SER A 213 -14.88 -14.12 -29.58
N GLU A 214 -15.83 -15.05 -29.74
CA GLU A 214 -17.25 -14.77 -29.65
C GLU A 214 -17.62 -14.55 -28.17
N GLU A 215 -17.86 -13.29 -27.82
CA GLU A 215 -18.34 -12.90 -26.49
C GLU A 215 -19.85 -13.19 -26.40
N GLU A 216 -20.24 -14.17 -25.57
CA GLU A 216 -21.56 -14.24 -24.94
C GLU A 216 -21.42 -14.50 -23.44
#